data_5e0d8c21baecd115d74b4c2cbb590c41
#
_entry.id   5e0d8c21baecd115d74b4c2cbb590c41
#
_cell.length_a   1.000
_cell.length_b   1.000
_cell.length_c   1.000
_cell.angle_alpha   90.00
_cell.angle_beta   90.00
_cell.angle_gamma   90.00
#
_symmetry.space_group_name_H-M   'P 1'
#
loop_
_entity.id
_entity.type
_entity.pdbx_description
1 polymer ?
#
loop_
_entity_poly.entity_id
_entity_poly.type
_entity_poly.pdbx_seq_one_letter_code
_entity_poly.pdbx_strand_id
1 'polypeptide(L)'
;MNKLELMKTANEVRKGIVTAVHSAKSGHPGGSLSAADIYTYLYFEEMNIDPKDPKKADRDRFVLSKGHTAPGYYSTLAHRGFFPVEDLTTLRKVGSYLQGHPDMKHIPGVDMSSGSLGQGISAAVGMALAAKMDQADYRTSISQLLIARPMLLHKGHILADLRDICSLLQ
;
A
#
# COMPACT_ATOMS: atom_id res chain seq x y z
N MET A 1 -1.47 -12.25 14.28
CA MET A 1 -2.38 -11.54 15.26
C MET A 1 -3.75 -12.23 15.28
N ASN A 2 -4.51 -12.15 16.40
CA ASN A 2 -5.89 -12.64 16.37
C ASN A 2 -6.83 -11.61 15.68
N LYS A 3 -8.05 -12.04 15.35
CA LYS A 3 -9.02 -11.20 14.65
C LYS A 3 -9.30 -9.86 15.35
N LEU A 4 -9.41 -9.86 16.68
CA LEU A 4 -9.71 -8.64 17.45
C LEU A 4 -8.54 -7.66 17.41
N GLU A 5 -7.32 -8.16 17.48
CA GLU A 5 -6.09 -7.34 17.36
C GLU A 5 -6.01 -6.69 15.99
N LEU A 6 -6.25 -7.46 14.92
CA LEU A 6 -6.30 -6.91 13.54
C LEU A 6 -7.36 -5.82 13.40
N MET A 7 -8.56 -6.04 13.94
CA MET A 7 -9.63 -5.03 13.92
C MET A 7 -9.23 -3.75 14.68
N LYS A 8 -8.58 -3.88 15.83
CA LYS A 8 -8.06 -2.72 16.59
C LYS A 8 -6.98 -1.99 15.81
N THR A 9 -6.03 -2.72 15.23
CA THR A 9 -4.97 -2.14 14.38
C THR A 9 -5.55 -1.43 13.16
N ALA A 10 -6.52 -2.03 12.48
CA ALA A 10 -7.21 -1.40 11.35
C ALA A 10 -7.92 -0.10 11.77
N ASN A 11 -8.44 -0.04 13.01
CA ASN A 11 -9.03 1.18 13.53
C ASN A 11 -7.98 2.27 13.81
N GLU A 12 -6.80 1.91 14.33
CA GLU A 12 -5.70 2.87 14.49
C GLU A 12 -5.21 3.38 13.13
N VAL A 13 -5.10 2.49 12.13
CA VAL A 13 -4.79 2.88 10.74
C VAL A 13 -5.82 3.90 10.22
N ARG A 14 -7.13 3.69 10.47
CA ARG A 14 -8.19 4.66 10.09
C ARG A 14 -8.03 6.00 10.79
N LYS A 15 -7.70 6.01 12.07
CA LYS A 15 -7.42 7.25 12.82
C LYS A 15 -6.24 8.00 12.20
N GLY A 16 -5.15 7.29 11.88
CA GLY A 16 -3.98 7.87 11.20
C GLY A 16 -4.34 8.47 9.84
N ILE A 17 -5.18 7.80 9.05
CA ILE A 17 -5.68 8.34 7.77
C ILE A 17 -6.41 9.68 7.96
N VAL A 18 -7.34 9.72 8.91
CA VAL A 18 -8.12 10.94 9.20
C VAL A 18 -7.20 12.06 9.69
N THR A 19 -6.27 11.73 10.60
CA THR A 19 -5.28 12.68 11.12
C THR A 19 -4.42 13.27 10.01
N ALA A 20 -3.87 12.43 9.13
CA ALA A 20 -3.02 12.87 8.01
C ALA A 20 -3.78 13.79 7.06
N VAL A 21 -4.97 13.38 6.60
CA VAL A 21 -5.80 14.16 5.67
C VAL A 21 -6.26 15.47 6.30
N HIS A 22 -6.68 15.44 7.58
CA HIS A 22 -7.08 16.64 8.31
C HIS A 22 -5.93 17.64 8.46
N SER A 23 -4.74 17.16 8.84
CA SER A 23 -3.55 18.02 9.01
C SER A 23 -3.10 18.64 7.68
N ALA A 24 -3.20 17.89 6.57
CA ALA A 24 -2.88 18.37 5.24
C ALA A 24 -3.98 19.27 4.64
N LYS A 25 -5.18 19.27 5.21
CA LYS A 25 -6.41 19.88 4.60
C LYS A 25 -6.61 19.46 3.15
N SER A 26 -6.12 18.29 2.79
CA SER A 26 -6.06 17.78 1.42
C SER A 26 -5.83 16.29 1.42
N GLY A 27 -6.46 15.54 0.50
CA GLY A 27 -6.25 14.11 0.35
C GLY A 27 -7.51 13.38 -0.09
N HIS A 28 -7.41 12.03 -0.14
CA HIS A 28 -8.47 11.15 -0.60
C HIS A 28 -8.85 10.15 0.52
N PRO A 29 -9.64 10.59 1.53
CA PRO A 29 -9.95 9.75 2.69
C PRO A 29 -10.79 8.51 2.31
N GLY A 30 -11.77 8.64 1.42
CA GLY A 30 -12.66 7.53 1.06
C GLY A 30 -11.93 6.31 0.52
N GLY A 31 -11.05 6.51 -0.47
CA GLY A 31 -10.25 5.42 -1.05
C GLY A 31 -9.19 4.86 -0.10
N SER A 32 -8.73 5.65 0.87
CA SER A 32 -7.80 5.22 1.92
C SER A 32 -8.53 4.40 2.98
N LEU A 33 -9.64 4.88 3.51
CA LEU A 33 -10.43 4.21 4.55
C LEU A 33 -11.00 2.87 4.06
N SER A 34 -11.43 2.79 2.79
CA SER A 34 -11.98 1.56 2.21
C SER A 34 -10.94 0.43 2.09
N ALA A 35 -9.65 0.75 2.10
CA ALA A 35 -8.57 -0.22 1.98
C ALA A 35 -7.90 -0.56 3.33
N ALA A 36 -8.29 0.10 4.42
CA ALA A 36 -7.60 0.00 5.70
C ALA A 36 -7.52 -1.43 6.25
N ASP A 37 -8.59 -2.22 6.16
CA ASP A 37 -8.59 -3.62 6.62
C ASP A 37 -7.66 -4.48 5.78
N ILE A 38 -7.67 -4.30 4.45
CA ILE A 38 -6.84 -5.05 3.52
C ILE A 38 -5.36 -4.74 3.78
N TYR A 39 -5.00 -3.46 3.91
CA TYR A 39 -3.62 -3.07 4.19
C TYR A 39 -3.17 -3.57 5.56
N THR A 40 -4.04 -3.51 6.58
CA THR A 40 -3.73 -4.05 7.90
C THR A 40 -3.47 -5.55 7.82
N TYR A 41 -4.34 -6.32 7.17
CA TYR A 41 -4.11 -7.76 7.02
C TYR A 41 -2.80 -8.06 6.31
N LEU A 42 -2.53 -7.41 5.18
CA LEU A 42 -1.31 -7.62 4.41
C LEU A 42 -0.06 -7.33 5.24
N TYR A 43 0.01 -6.16 5.85
CA TYR A 43 1.23 -5.69 6.51
C TYR A 43 1.46 -6.29 7.90
N PHE A 44 0.43 -6.82 8.55
CA PHE A 44 0.53 -7.34 9.91
C PHE A 44 0.44 -8.87 10.01
N GLU A 45 -0.07 -9.54 8.95
CA GLU A 45 -0.21 -11.00 8.95
C GLU A 45 0.43 -11.67 7.73
N GLU A 46 0.19 -11.17 6.52
CA GLU A 46 0.43 -11.93 5.30
C GLU A 46 1.83 -11.71 4.72
N MET A 47 2.33 -10.48 4.69
CA MET A 47 3.56 -10.13 4.00
C MET A 47 4.80 -10.43 4.84
N ASN A 48 5.80 -11.04 4.19
CA ASN A 48 7.16 -11.16 4.73
C ASN A 48 7.87 -9.82 4.62
N ILE A 49 7.78 -9.00 5.65
CA ILE A 49 8.39 -7.66 5.72
C ILE A 49 9.00 -7.41 7.10
N ASP A 50 10.09 -6.66 7.14
CA ASP A 50 10.71 -6.19 8.37
C ASP A 50 10.86 -4.65 8.35
N PRO A 51 10.17 -3.90 9.22
CA PRO A 51 10.33 -2.45 9.32
C PRO A 51 11.75 -2.00 9.65
N LYS A 52 12.55 -2.84 10.32
CA LYS A 52 13.94 -2.54 10.68
C LYS A 52 14.89 -2.73 9.50
N ASP A 53 14.49 -3.54 8.51
CA ASP A 53 15.21 -3.71 7.26
C ASP A 53 14.26 -3.56 6.06
N PRO A 54 13.86 -2.33 5.75
CA PRO A 54 12.88 -2.05 4.69
C PRO A 54 13.41 -2.36 3.28
N LYS A 55 14.70 -2.69 3.15
CA LYS A 55 15.35 -3.03 1.87
C LYS A 55 15.74 -4.50 1.77
N LYS A 56 15.35 -5.33 2.72
CA LYS A 56 15.63 -6.77 2.70
C LYS A 56 15.28 -7.37 1.33
N ALA A 57 16.19 -8.16 0.75
CA ALA A 57 16.08 -8.60 -0.64
C ALA A 57 14.90 -9.56 -0.86
N ASP A 58 14.65 -10.45 0.10
CA ASP A 58 13.62 -11.50 0.07
C ASP A 58 12.26 -11.07 0.63
N ARG A 59 12.08 -9.78 0.95
CA ARG A 59 10.79 -9.26 1.44
C ARG A 59 9.75 -9.22 0.33
N ASP A 60 8.50 -9.40 0.69
CA ASP A 60 7.37 -9.18 -0.23
C ASP A 60 7.31 -7.71 -0.70
N ARG A 61 6.75 -7.50 -1.88
CA ARG A 61 6.57 -6.18 -2.51
C ARG A 61 5.10 -5.78 -2.53
N PHE A 62 4.85 -4.49 -2.35
CA PHE A 62 3.51 -3.93 -2.46
C PHE A 62 3.47 -2.71 -3.37
N VAL A 63 2.57 -2.72 -4.35
CA VAL A 63 2.38 -1.61 -5.28
C VAL A 63 1.01 -0.96 -5.09
N LEU A 64 1.00 0.32 -4.74
CA LEU A 64 -0.22 1.11 -4.66
C LEU A 64 -0.55 1.71 -6.03
N SER A 65 -1.32 1.00 -6.88
CA SER A 65 -1.69 1.45 -8.22
C SER A 65 -2.75 2.57 -8.25
N LYS A 66 -3.29 2.94 -7.08
CA LYS A 66 -4.13 4.12 -6.83
C LYS A 66 -3.40 5.13 -5.94
N GLY A 67 -2.27 5.63 -6.40
CA GLY A 67 -1.32 6.43 -5.62
C GLY A 67 -1.92 7.63 -4.85
N HIS A 68 -3.05 8.18 -5.32
CA HIS A 68 -3.79 9.25 -4.63
C HIS A 68 -4.33 8.82 -3.25
N THR A 69 -4.43 7.51 -2.95
CA THR A 69 -4.83 6.99 -1.63
C THR A 69 -3.62 6.73 -0.72
N ALA A 70 -2.51 7.42 -0.96
CA ALA A 70 -1.30 7.38 -0.14
C ALA A 70 -1.53 7.52 1.37
N PRO A 71 -2.49 8.35 1.88
CA PRO A 71 -2.73 8.41 3.32
C PRO A 71 -3.04 7.06 3.97
N GLY A 72 -3.76 6.17 3.27
CA GLY A 72 -4.03 4.81 3.74
C GLY A 72 -2.75 3.98 3.85
N TYR A 73 -1.93 4.04 2.82
CA TYR A 73 -0.66 3.34 2.77
C TYR A 73 0.31 3.85 3.83
N TYR A 74 0.48 5.17 3.95
CA TYR A 74 1.37 5.76 4.94
C TYR A 74 0.94 5.47 6.37
N SER A 75 -0.36 5.55 6.67
CA SER A 75 -0.85 5.19 7.99
C SER A 75 -0.54 3.73 8.33
N THR A 76 -0.69 2.81 7.38
CA THR A 76 -0.32 1.40 7.56
C THR A 76 1.17 1.24 7.82
N LEU A 77 2.03 1.87 7.02
CA LEU A 77 3.48 1.82 7.19
C LEU A 77 3.93 2.38 8.54
N ALA A 78 3.37 3.53 8.96
CA ALA A 78 3.67 4.14 10.26
C ALA A 78 3.28 3.21 11.43
N HIS A 79 2.06 2.68 11.44
CA HIS A 79 1.61 1.75 12.49
C HIS A 79 2.35 0.42 12.46
N ARG A 80 2.88 0.01 11.28
CA ARG A 80 3.75 -1.17 11.17
C ARG A 80 5.16 -0.92 11.71
N GLY A 81 5.57 0.34 11.85
CA GLY A 81 6.84 0.75 12.44
C GLY A 81 7.93 1.13 11.44
N PHE A 82 7.60 1.42 10.19
CA PHE A 82 8.57 1.90 9.20
C PHE A 82 9.03 3.34 9.48
N PHE A 83 8.19 4.15 10.09
CA PHE A 83 8.48 5.52 10.52
C PHE A 83 7.51 5.95 11.64
N PRO A 84 7.77 7.06 12.38
CA PRO A 84 6.93 7.51 13.47
C PRO A 84 5.49 7.84 13.02
N VAL A 85 4.50 7.45 13.84
CA VAL A 85 3.08 7.74 13.55
C VAL A 85 2.80 9.25 13.55
N GLU A 86 3.53 10.00 14.34
CA GLU A 86 3.45 11.46 14.45
C GLU A 86 3.72 12.17 13.12
N ASP A 87 4.58 11.58 12.28
CA ASP A 87 4.94 12.12 10.97
C ASP A 87 3.75 12.18 10.00
N LEU A 88 2.68 11.41 10.26
CA LEU A 88 1.44 11.49 9.48
C LEU A 88 0.86 12.90 9.45
N THR A 89 1.12 13.71 10.49
CA THR A 89 0.69 15.11 10.56
C THR A 89 1.44 16.02 9.59
N THR A 90 2.52 15.54 8.99
CA THR A 90 3.35 16.29 8.04
C THR A 90 2.97 16.04 6.58
N LEU A 91 1.97 15.20 6.32
CA LEU A 91 1.52 14.86 4.97
C LEU A 91 1.40 16.12 4.09
N ARG A 92 2.03 16.11 2.90
CA ARG A 92 2.02 17.20 1.90
C ARG A 92 2.56 18.55 2.36
N LYS A 93 3.18 18.63 3.54
CA LYS A 93 3.83 19.87 3.97
C LYS A 93 5.18 20.03 3.27
N VAL A 94 5.59 21.27 3.08
CA VAL A 94 6.90 21.60 2.53
C VAL A 94 7.99 21.00 3.44
N GLY A 95 8.96 20.31 2.85
CA GLY A 95 10.03 19.63 3.57
C GLY A 95 9.69 18.26 4.14
N SER A 96 8.41 17.84 4.12
CA SER A 96 8.04 16.48 4.49
C SER A 96 8.39 15.47 3.42
N TYR A 97 8.83 14.27 3.84
CA TYR A 97 9.02 13.14 2.94
C TYR A 97 7.67 12.46 2.57
N LEU A 98 6.60 12.70 3.33
CA LEU A 98 5.27 12.16 3.08
C LEU A 98 4.54 12.95 1.98
N GLN A 99 4.86 12.61 0.75
CA GLN A 99 4.34 13.26 -0.44
C GLN A 99 2.87 12.88 -0.70
N GLY A 100 2.19 13.62 -1.59
CA GLY A 100 0.80 13.35 -1.97
C GLY A 100 0.58 11.99 -2.67
N HIS A 101 1.64 11.42 -3.23
CA HIS A 101 1.71 10.09 -3.84
C HIS A 101 2.92 9.34 -3.29
N PRO A 102 2.91 8.00 -3.29
CA PRO A 102 4.05 7.22 -2.80
C PRO A 102 5.34 7.52 -3.55
N ASP A 103 6.42 7.70 -2.80
CA ASP A 103 7.76 7.91 -3.33
C ASP A 103 8.74 6.89 -2.72
N MET A 104 9.19 5.93 -3.54
CA MET A 104 10.08 4.85 -3.12
C MET A 104 11.50 5.31 -2.74
N LYS A 105 11.88 6.54 -3.14
CA LYS A 105 13.22 7.08 -2.86
C LYS A 105 13.31 7.66 -1.45
N HIS A 106 12.22 8.18 -0.92
CA HIS A 106 12.23 8.95 0.31
C HIS A 106 11.40 8.32 1.45
N ILE A 107 10.43 7.44 1.14
CA ILE A 107 9.53 6.89 2.14
C ILE A 107 9.91 5.44 2.45
N PRO A 108 10.33 5.14 3.70
CA PRO A 108 10.65 3.77 4.10
C PRO A 108 9.47 2.83 3.90
N GLY A 109 9.71 1.65 3.32
CA GLY A 109 8.69 0.63 3.08
C GLY A 109 7.86 0.83 1.81
N VAL A 110 8.06 1.91 1.06
CA VAL A 110 7.43 2.09 -0.26
C VAL A 110 8.26 1.42 -1.34
N ASP A 111 7.66 0.46 -2.05
CA ASP A 111 8.34 -0.33 -3.08
C ASP A 111 8.37 0.34 -4.44
N MET A 112 7.38 1.18 -4.73
CA MET A 112 7.25 1.84 -6.02
C MET A 112 6.63 3.21 -5.89
N SER A 113 7.23 4.20 -6.53
CA SER A 113 6.61 5.50 -6.75
C SER A 113 5.43 5.34 -7.71
N SER A 114 4.26 5.81 -7.32
CA SER A 114 3.05 5.72 -8.13
C SER A 114 2.28 7.04 -8.10
N GLY A 115 1.46 7.29 -9.12
CA GLY A 115 0.70 8.53 -9.24
C GLY A 115 -0.34 8.45 -10.35
N SER A 116 0.07 8.03 -11.54
CA SER A 116 -0.84 7.77 -12.64
C SER A 116 -1.71 6.55 -12.33
N LEU A 117 -3.01 6.77 -12.22
CA LEU A 117 -3.98 5.74 -11.83
C LEU A 117 -3.95 4.56 -12.80
N GLY A 118 -3.77 3.37 -12.27
CA GLY A 118 -3.73 2.13 -13.03
C GLY A 118 -2.35 1.71 -13.54
N GLN A 119 -1.35 2.60 -13.60
CA GLN A 119 -0.02 2.28 -14.13
C GLN A 119 0.77 1.33 -13.21
N GLY A 120 0.45 1.30 -11.91
CA GLY A 120 1.10 0.40 -10.96
C GLY A 120 0.98 -1.08 -11.29
N ILE A 121 -0.09 -1.49 -11.99
CA ILE A 121 -0.26 -2.89 -12.43
C ILE A 121 0.91 -3.36 -13.28
N SER A 122 1.30 -2.61 -14.30
CA SER A 122 2.38 -3.01 -15.21
C SER A 122 3.71 -3.19 -14.47
N ALA A 123 4.00 -2.30 -13.52
CA ALA A 123 5.20 -2.43 -12.70
C ALA A 123 5.12 -3.63 -11.74
N ALA A 124 3.97 -3.88 -11.13
CA ALA A 124 3.77 -5.03 -10.25
C ALA A 124 3.92 -6.35 -11.01
N VAL A 125 3.41 -6.44 -12.24
CA VAL A 125 3.62 -7.59 -13.13
C VAL A 125 5.13 -7.76 -13.44
N GLY A 126 5.84 -6.66 -13.75
CA GLY A 126 7.28 -6.69 -13.97
C GLY A 126 8.05 -7.21 -12.75
N MET A 127 7.70 -6.78 -11.54
CA MET A 127 8.30 -7.28 -10.29
C MET A 127 8.03 -8.78 -10.09
N ALA A 128 6.80 -9.25 -10.35
CA ALA A 128 6.45 -10.66 -10.22
C ALA A 128 7.18 -11.54 -11.25
N LEU A 129 7.32 -11.06 -12.49
CA LEU A 129 8.11 -11.74 -13.53
C LEU A 129 9.59 -11.80 -13.16
N ALA A 130 10.17 -10.71 -12.65
CA ALA A 130 11.55 -10.69 -12.17
C ALA A 130 11.75 -11.72 -11.05
N ALA A 131 10.86 -11.75 -10.04
CA ALA A 131 10.91 -12.76 -8.99
C ALA A 131 10.92 -14.20 -9.54
N LYS A 132 10.07 -14.47 -10.55
CA LYS A 132 10.01 -15.78 -11.20
C LYS A 132 11.29 -16.11 -11.95
N MET A 133 11.86 -15.15 -12.69
CA MET A 133 13.11 -15.35 -13.45
C MET A 133 14.31 -15.56 -12.52
N ASP A 134 14.37 -14.82 -11.44
CA ASP A 134 15.45 -14.90 -10.44
C ASP A 134 15.25 -16.06 -9.46
N GLN A 135 14.17 -16.82 -9.56
CA GLN A 135 13.78 -17.88 -8.61
C GLN A 135 13.72 -17.35 -7.16
N ALA A 136 13.33 -16.09 -7.01
CA ALA A 136 13.22 -15.43 -5.71
C ALA A 136 11.92 -15.80 -4.99
N ASP A 137 11.96 -15.89 -3.67
CA ASP A 137 10.83 -16.35 -2.84
C ASP A 137 9.94 -15.22 -2.34
N TYR A 138 10.02 -14.03 -2.91
CA TYR A 138 9.12 -12.94 -2.56
C TYR A 138 7.87 -12.90 -3.43
N ARG A 139 6.77 -12.41 -2.85
CA ARG A 139 5.49 -12.16 -3.54
C ARG A 139 5.35 -10.69 -3.89
N THR A 140 4.56 -10.40 -4.91
CA THR A 140 4.18 -9.03 -5.25
C THR A 140 2.69 -8.87 -5.12
N SER A 141 2.26 -8.00 -4.21
CA SER A 141 0.85 -7.65 -4.00
C SER A 141 0.54 -6.28 -4.60
N ILE A 142 -0.66 -6.11 -5.12
CA ILE A 142 -1.11 -4.84 -5.71
C ILE A 142 -2.46 -4.40 -5.16
N SER A 143 -2.59 -3.11 -4.89
CA SER A 143 -3.88 -2.49 -4.61
C SER A 143 -4.26 -1.50 -5.70
N GLN A 144 -5.40 -1.74 -6.35
CA GLN A 144 -5.94 -0.90 -7.41
C GLN A 144 -7.40 -0.58 -7.16
N LEU A 145 -7.83 0.60 -7.61
CA LEU A 145 -9.23 0.96 -7.72
C LEU A 145 -9.75 0.55 -9.10
N LEU A 146 -10.72 -0.36 -9.13
CA LEU A 146 -11.51 -0.57 -10.34
C LEU A 146 -12.55 0.54 -10.45
N ILE A 147 -12.38 1.40 -11.42
CA ILE A 147 -13.46 2.25 -11.92
C ILE A 147 -14.19 1.42 -12.97
N ALA A 148 -15.21 0.67 -12.57
CA ALA A 148 -16.13 0.09 -13.52
C ALA A 148 -16.85 1.24 -14.24
N ARG A 149 -16.87 1.20 -15.58
CA ARG A 149 -17.72 2.08 -16.38
C ARG A 149 -19.18 1.93 -15.92
N PRO A 150 -20.00 2.99 -16.07
CA PRO A 150 -21.23 3.16 -15.32
C PRO A 150 -22.30 2.18 -15.78
N MET A 151 -22.33 1.04 -15.22
CA MET A 151 -23.51 0.17 -15.06
C MET A 151 -23.14 -1.02 -14.18
N LEU A 152 -23.51 -0.95 -12.91
CA LEU A 152 -23.78 -2.10 -12.04
C LEU A 152 -22.60 -2.83 -11.37
N LEU A 153 -21.45 -2.25 -11.10
CA LEU A 153 -20.51 -2.91 -10.18
C LEU A 153 -19.95 -1.96 -9.13
N HIS A 154 -20.06 -2.37 -7.89
CA HIS A 154 -19.54 -1.73 -6.70
C HIS A 154 -18.06 -1.37 -6.87
N LYS A 155 -17.65 -0.25 -6.29
CA LYS A 155 -16.24 0.14 -6.16
C LYS A 155 -15.47 -1.00 -5.47
N GLY A 156 -14.84 -1.85 -6.24
CA GLY A 156 -14.09 -3.00 -5.76
C GLY A 156 -12.61 -2.71 -5.67
N HIS A 157 -11.94 -3.29 -4.68
CA HIS A 157 -10.50 -3.40 -4.64
C HIS A 157 -10.12 -4.73 -5.29
N ILE A 158 -9.18 -4.74 -6.23
CA ILE A 158 -8.49 -5.96 -6.62
C ILE A 158 -7.23 -6.03 -5.78
N LEU A 159 -7.16 -7.07 -4.98
CA LEU A 159 -5.93 -7.59 -4.42
C LEU A 159 -5.60 -8.85 -5.23
N ALA A 160 -4.46 -8.86 -5.90
CA ALA A 160 -4.00 -10.02 -6.64
C ALA A 160 -2.61 -10.42 -6.17
N ASP A 161 -2.42 -11.68 -5.87
CA ASP A 161 -1.10 -12.28 -5.88
C ASP A 161 -0.73 -12.55 -7.35
N LEU A 162 0.23 -11.79 -7.86
CA LEU A 162 0.59 -11.82 -9.27
C LEU A 162 1.36 -13.08 -9.67
N ARG A 163 1.78 -13.93 -8.71
CA ARG A 163 2.33 -15.27 -9.05
C ARG A 163 1.28 -16.14 -9.71
N ASP A 164 0.04 -16.08 -9.23
CA ASP A 164 -1.07 -16.84 -9.81
C ASP A 164 -1.46 -16.33 -11.20
N ILE A 165 -1.38 -15.02 -11.42
CA ILE A 165 -1.64 -14.43 -12.75
C ILE A 165 -0.55 -14.83 -13.75
N CYS A 166 0.71 -14.89 -13.33
CA CYS A 166 1.81 -15.34 -14.20
C CYS A 166 1.70 -16.84 -14.58
N SER A 167 1.02 -17.66 -13.78
CA SER A 167 0.78 -19.07 -14.10
C SER A 167 -0.32 -19.27 -15.16
N LEU A 168 -1.21 -18.30 -15.31
CA LEU A 168 -2.29 -18.32 -16.32
C LEU A 168 -1.84 -17.81 -17.70
N LEU A 169 -0.64 -17.26 -17.81
CA LEU A 169 -0.06 -16.75 -19.06
C LEU A 169 0.91 -17.74 -19.74
N GLN A 170 0.98 -18.97 -19.25
CA GLN A 170 1.68 -20.13 -19.85
C GLN A 170 0.67 -21.06 -20.52
#